data_db9865646dc532da3000bea53b9b2da3
#
_entry.id   db9865646dc532da3000bea53b9b2da3
#
_cell.length_a   1.000
_cell.length_b   1.000
_cell.length_c   1.000
_cell.angle_alpha   90.00
_cell.angle_beta   90.00
_cell.angle_gamma   90.00
#
_symmetry.space_group_name_H-M   'P 1'
#
loop_
_entity.id
_entity.type
_entity.pdbx_description
1 polymer ?
#
loop_
_entity_poly.entity_id
_entity_poly.type
_entity_poly.pdbx_seq_one_letter_code
_entity_poly.pdbx_strand_id
1 'polypeptide(L)'
;MELNYFRDKQILVTGGTGLIGYNLSLRLLAMPIAKLFVTGRSISKLSDTFNDIKDGRLMLIEHDASNPIPSEIDNIDIIFHAAGPMEREIVQNRPVDVVLPNIIGTTNLLELLRKQTDNGEKKSRIVIFSSVTVYNNITDKDLSVQETDTCQAISLDASNACYAESKRMSEVISKAYHKQYGIDAVIARFSTVYGFTKNIPNTAFFEFINKAIAGNNIILNGAGFPRRDNIYINDAVDGLLAIACNGQSGESYNISSGGELGNFAAVDEIANVIAETASELLGKKPVEVVTNSELPRKPGLSLDNTKIKSLGWSLETSMKEGIKNTINQIINRL
;
A
#
# COMPACT_ATOMS: atom_id res chain seq x y z
N MET A 1 0.49 -7.50 19.09
CA MET A 1 1.49 -6.62 18.43
C MET A 1 2.28 -5.92 19.53
N GLU A 2 3.59 -5.91 19.46
CA GLU A 2 4.44 -5.40 20.55
C GLU A 2 4.51 -3.87 20.51
N LEU A 3 3.54 -3.21 21.16
CA LEU A 3 3.52 -1.75 21.36
C LEU A 3 4.88 -1.22 21.88
N ASN A 4 5.61 -2.07 22.61
CA ASN A 4 6.93 -1.72 23.14
C ASN A 4 8.01 -1.62 22.08
N TYR A 5 7.86 -2.26 20.90
CA TYR A 5 8.85 -2.17 19.81
C TYR A 5 8.99 -0.76 19.26
N PHE A 6 7.89 -0.03 19.18
CA PHE A 6 7.84 1.34 18.65
C PHE A 6 8.11 2.41 19.73
N ARG A 7 8.23 2.03 21.02
CA ARG A 7 8.44 2.98 22.11
C ARG A 7 9.72 3.78 21.90
N ASP A 8 9.60 5.09 22.05
CA ASP A 8 10.69 6.08 21.98
C ASP A 8 11.46 6.07 20.63
N LYS A 9 10.88 5.54 19.56
CA LYS A 9 11.50 5.50 18.23
C LYS A 9 11.17 6.73 17.40
N GLN A 10 12.16 7.17 16.62
CA GLN A 10 12.00 8.13 15.54
C GLN A 10 11.69 7.38 14.24
N ILE A 11 10.56 7.69 13.62
CA ILE A 11 10.04 6.96 12.47
C ILE A 11 9.86 7.90 11.29
N LEU A 12 10.25 7.44 10.10
CA LEU A 12 10.02 8.13 8.84
C LEU A 12 9.00 7.37 8.01
N VAL A 13 7.95 8.04 7.56
CA VAL A 13 6.99 7.56 6.55
C VAL A 13 7.10 8.45 5.32
N THR A 14 7.58 7.90 4.19
CA THR A 14 7.55 8.62 2.92
C THR A 14 6.24 8.36 2.20
N GLY A 15 5.77 9.32 1.37
CA GLY A 15 4.48 9.15 0.68
C GLY A 15 3.27 9.24 1.61
N GLY A 16 3.35 10.07 2.65
CA GLY A 16 2.35 10.18 3.72
C GLY A 16 0.96 10.64 3.29
N THR A 17 0.79 11.22 2.10
CA THR A 17 -0.54 11.62 1.59
C THR A 17 -1.29 10.50 0.88
N GLY A 18 -0.65 9.35 0.63
CA GLY A 18 -1.25 8.17 0.01
C GLY A 18 -2.09 7.36 0.99
N LEU A 19 -2.88 6.41 0.46
CA LEU A 19 -3.77 5.55 1.25
C LEU A 19 -3.04 4.85 2.42
N ILE A 20 -1.95 4.15 2.14
CA ILE A 20 -1.22 3.39 3.17
C ILE A 20 -0.44 4.35 4.08
N GLY A 21 0.30 5.31 3.50
CA GLY A 21 1.11 6.25 4.28
C GLY A 21 0.30 7.06 5.29
N TYR A 22 -0.90 7.54 4.91
CA TYR A 22 -1.81 8.25 5.80
C TYR A 22 -2.28 7.37 6.98
N ASN A 23 -2.85 6.21 6.68
CA ASN A 23 -3.39 5.32 7.71
C ASN A 23 -2.29 4.76 8.63
N LEU A 24 -1.13 4.43 8.08
CA LEU A 24 0.04 4.03 8.87
C LEU A 24 0.50 5.16 9.80
N SER A 25 0.55 6.41 9.32
CA SER A 25 0.93 7.56 10.15
C SER A 25 -0.03 7.75 11.33
N LEU A 26 -1.35 7.63 11.10
CA LEU A 26 -2.33 7.68 12.18
C LEU A 26 -2.13 6.55 13.20
N ARG A 27 -1.88 5.33 12.72
CA ARG A 27 -1.65 4.18 13.58
C ARG A 27 -0.38 4.33 14.41
N LEU A 28 0.71 4.87 13.85
CA LEU A 28 1.96 5.15 14.55
C LEU A 28 1.80 6.24 15.61
N LEU A 29 1.06 7.31 15.33
CA LEU A 29 0.78 8.37 16.32
C LEU A 29 -0.04 7.87 17.52
N ALA A 30 -0.83 6.82 17.35
CA ALA A 30 -1.51 6.15 18.48
C ALA A 30 -0.57 5.28 19.34
N MET A 31 0.71 5.15 18.98
CA MET A 31 1.72 4.39 19.71
C MET A 31 2.68 5.34 20.47
N PRO A 32 3.44 4.83 21.46
CA PRO A 32 4.35 5.63 22.27
C PRO A 32 5.68 5.91 21.55
N ILE A 33 5.64 6.42 20.30
CA ILE A 33 6.80 6.80 19.51
C ILE A 33 7.41 8.12 19.99
N ALA A 34 8.68 8.38 19.72
CA ALA A 34 9.33 9.65 20.03
C ALA A 34 8.96 10.72 19.00
N LYS A 35 9.03 10.40 17.70
CA LYS A 35 8.80 11.35 16.63
C LYS A 35 8.36 10.64 15.35
N LEU A 36 7.50 11.27 14.57
CA LEU A 36 7.06 10.81 13.26
C LEU A 36 7.35 11.87 12.21
N PHE A 37 8.28 11.58 11.32
CA PHE A 37 8.51 12.35 10.10
C PHE A 37 7.62 11.80 9.00
N VAL A 38 6.84 12.66 8.36
CA VAL A 38 5.99 12.29 7.23
C VAL A 38 6.35 13.15 6.04
N THR A 39 6.74 12.53 4.94
CA THR A 39 7.14 13.27 3.75
C THR A 39 6.19 13.11 2.57
N GLY A 40 6.16 14.14 1.72
CA GLY A 40 5.41 14.18 0.47
C GLY A 40 5.86 15.36 -0.39
N ARG A 41 5.53 15.33 -1.68
CA ARG A 41 6.00 16.30 -2.68
C ARG A 41 5.39 17.70 -2.56
N SER A 42 4.41 17.90 -1.69
CA SER A 42 3.72 19.18 -1.49
C SER A 42 3.39 19.36 -0.02
N ILE A 43 3.95 20.42 0.58
CA ILE A 43 3.67 20.76 1.98
C ILE A 43 2.21 21.15 2.18
N SER A 44 1.59 21.83 1.22
CA SER A 44 0.17 22.16 1.28
C SER A 44 -0.69 20.90 1.38
N LYS A 45 -0.44 19.92 0.48
CA LYS A 45 -1.17 18.66 0.50
C LYS A 45 -0.94 17.85 1.78
N LEU A 46 0.28 17.87 2.33
CA LEU A 46 0.58 17.26 3.64
C LEU A 46 -0.20 17.94 4.76
N SER A 47 -0.15 19.28 4.81
CA SER A 47 -0.85 20.08 5.82
C SER A 47 -2.37 19.85 5.76
N ASP A 48 -2.95 19.82 4.57
CA ASP A 48 -4.39 19.55 4.38
C ASP A 48 -4.76 18.12 4.81
N THR A 49 -3.85 17.15 4.53
CA THR A 49 -4.06 15.75 4.89
C THR A 49 -4.09 15.55 6.41
N PHE A 50 -3.22 16.24 7.13
CA PHE A 50 -3.03 16.07 8.57
C PHE A 50 -3.56 17.25 9.41
N ASN A 51 -4.42 18.13 8.84
CA ASN A 51 -4.90 19.36 9.48
C ASN A 51 -5.64 19.12 10.81
N ASP A 52 -6.28 17.96 10.98
CA ASP A 52 -7.03 17.61 12.18
C ASP A 52 -6.13 16.98 13.26
N ILE A 53 -4.87 16.68 12.93
CA ILE A 53 -3.93 16.03 13.84
C ILE A 53 -3.13 17.08 14.60
N LYS A 54 -3.40 17.17 15.90
CA LYS A 54 -2.67 18.06 16.82
C LYS A 54 -1.76 17.24 17.74
N ASP A 55 -0.67 16.75 17.16
CA ASP A 55 0.31 15.94 17.88
C ASP A 55 1.70 16.53 17.65
N GLY A 56 2.35 17.00 18.72
CA GLY A 56 3.68 17.62 18.66
C GLY A 56 4.81 16.70 18.18
N ARG A 57 4.55 15.39 18.10
CA ARG A 57 5.50 14.39 17.57
C ARG A 57 5.49 14.33 16.04
N LEU A 58 4.45 14.86 15.39
CA LEU A 58 4.29 14.84 13.93
C LEU A 58 5.07 15.97 13.28
N MET A 59 5.97 15.62 12.36
CA MET A 59 6.76 16.54 11.55
C MET A 59 6.43 16.31 10.06
N LEU A 60 5.81 17.29 9.43
CA LEU A 60 5.51 17.27 8.00
C LEU A 60 6.65 17.95 7.24
N ILE A 61 7.25 17.24 6.27
CA ILE A 61 8.40 17.73 5.51
C ILE A 61 8.10 17.58 4.01
N GLU A 62 8.21 18.69 3.26
CA GLU A 62 8.17 18.64 1.81
C GLU A 62 9.43 17.96 1.28
N HIS A 63 9.25 16.85 0.60
CA HIS A 63 10.36 16.09 0.03
C HIS A 63 9.90 15.21 -1.13
N ASP A 64 10.56 15.34 -2.26
CA ASP A 64 10.50 14.36 -3.33
C ASP A 64 11.53 13.27 -3.04
N ALA A 65 11.09 12.00 -2.97
CA ALA A 65 11.96 10.88 -2.61
C ALA A 65 13.16 10.70 -3.57
N SER A 66 13.07 11.20 -4.80
CA SER A 66 14.16 11.17 -5.77
C SER A 66 15.27 12.21 -5.49
N ASN A 67 15.03 13.15 -4.57
CA ASN A 67 16.02 14.11 -4.14
C ASN A 67 16.85 13.62 -2.93
N PRO A 68 18.00 14.22 -2.64
CA PRO A 68 18.74 13.95 -1.40
C PRO A 68 17.86 14.14 -0.17
N ILE A 69 18.08 13.30 0.85
CA ILE A 69 17.31 13.36 2.09
C ILE A 69 17.60 14.71 2.81
N PRO A 70 16.55 15.44 3.24
CA PRO A 70 16.71 16.66 4.02
C PRO A 70 17.48 16.43 5.32
N SER A 71 18.33 17.38 5.70
CA SER A 71 19.18 17.29 6.90
C SER A 71 18.39 17.19 8.22
N GLU A 72 17.15 17.63 8.21
CA GLU A 72 16.22 17.52 9.36
C GLU A 72 15.76 16.09 9.63
N ILE A 73 15.93 15.19 8.64
CA ILE A 73 15.63 13.76 8.75
C ILE A 73 16.93 13.03 9.08
N ASP A 74 17.21 12.92 10.34
CA ASP A 74 18.37 12.21 10.87
C ASP A 74 18.01 11.26 12.00
N ASN A 75 18.94 10.41 12.38
CA ASN A 75 18.81 9.52 13.53
C ASN A 75 17.52 8.69 13.54
N ILE A 76 17.11 8.18 12.37
CA ILE A 76 15.88 7.44 12.18
C ILE A 76 16.03 5.98 12.64
N ASP A 77 15.06 5.47 13.42
CA ASP A 77 15.02 4.07 13.85
C ASP A 77 14.34 3.16 12.83
N ILE A 78 13.22 3.64 12.26
CA ILE A 78 12.42 2.84 11.32
C ILE A 78 11.98 3.73 10.16
N ILE A 79 12.16 3.22 8.95
CA ILE A 79 11.66 3.85 7.73
C ILE A 79 10.57 2.98 7.11
N PHE A 80 9.43 3.58 6.78
CA PHE A 80 8.41 3.00 5.93
C PHE A 80 8.43 3.75 4.59
N HIS A 81 8.94 3.09 3.55
CA HIS A 81 9.11 3.71 2.24
C HIS A 81 7.90 3.44 1.35
N ALA A 82 6.88 4.32 1.47
CA ALA A 82 5.64 4.25 0.69
C ALA A 82 5.61 5.22 -0.51
N ALA A 83 6.63 6.05 -0.70
CA ALA A 83 6.70 6.96 -1.84
C ALA A 83 6.87 6.19 -3.16
N GLY A 84 5.92 6.39 -4.06
CA GLY A 84 5.89 5.76 -5.40
C GLY A 84 4.48 5.86 -5.96
N PRO A 85 4.23 6.74 -6.94
CA PRO A 85 2.91 6.87 -7.56
C PRO A 85 2.50 5.56 -8.23
N MET A 86 1.21 5.22 -8.11
CA MET A 86 0.61 4.05 -8.76
C MET A 86 -0.67 4.39 -9.54
N GLU A 87 -1.05 5.66 -9.56
CA GLU A 87 -2.21 6.12 -10.30
C GLU A 87 -2.01 5.87 -11.79
N ARG A 88 -3.03 5.26 -12.42
CA ARG A 88 -2.97 4.84 -13.83
C ARG A 88 -2.53 5.97 -14.76
N GLU A 89 -3.02 7.18 -14.54
CA GLU A 89 -2.67 8.35 -15.33
C GLU A 89 -1.18 8.68 -15.25
N ILE A 90 -0.59 8.61 -14.05
CA ILE A 90 0.85 8.87 -13.85
C ILE A 90 1.68 7.75 -14.47
N VAL A 91 1.29 6.49 -14.25
CA VAL A 91 1.99 5.33 -14.81
C VAL A 91 2.03 5.36 -16.34
N GLN A 92 0.95 5.82 -16.99
CA GLN A 92 0.85 5.86 -18.45
C GLN A 92 1.48 7.13 -19.07
N ASN A 93 1.30 8.30 -18.44
CA ASN A 93 1.65 9.58 -19.04
C ASN A 93 2.93 10.20 -18.47
N ARG A 94 3.37 9.77 -17.30
CA ARG A 94 4.55 10.31 -16.58
C ARG A 94 5.39 9.16 -15.96
N PRO A 95 5.83 8.17 -16.76
CA PRO A 95 6.47 6.96 -16.25
C PRO A 95 7.78 7.23 -15.48
N VAL A 96 8.51 8.29 -15.82
CA VAL A 96 9.75 8.68 -15.12
C VAL A 96 9.44 9.06 -13.65
N ASP A 97 8.31 9.73 -13.41
CA ASP A 97 7.87 10.11 -12.06
C ASP A 97 7.48 8.89 -11.19
N VAL A 98 7.32 7.73 -11.82
CA VAL A 98 7.12 6.45 -11.14
C VAL A 98 8.46 5.77 -10.85
N VAL A 99 9.37 5.76 -11.82
CA VAL A 99 10.65 5.04 -11.73
C VAL A 99 11.58 5.69 -10.72
N LEU A 100 11.75 7.02 -10.78
CA LEU A 100 12.74 7.73 -9.95
C LEU A 100 12.48 7.59 -8.44
N PRO A 101 11.26 7.81 -7.91
CA PRO A 101 11.01 7.62 -6.47
C PRO A 101 11.25 6.17 -6.00
N ASN A 102 10.92 5.19 -6.84
CA ASN A 102 11.12 3.79 -6.50
C ASN A 102 12.62 3.41 -6.46
N ILE A 103 13.43 3.86 -7.42
CA ILE A 103 14.83 3.48 -7.55
C ILE A 103 15.73 4.43 -6.75
N ILE A 104 15.71 5.72 -7.09
CA ILE A 104 16.55 6.73 -6.43
C ILE A 104 16.13 6.93 -4.98
N GLY A 105 14.81 7.01 -4.73
CA GLY A 105 14.28 7.16 -3.38
C GLY A 105 14.66 6.00 -2.47
N THR A 106 14.53 4.77 -2.93
CA THR A 106 15.00 3.59 -2.20
C THR A 106 16.50 3.68 -1.91
N THR A 107 17.31 4.04 -2.92
CA THR A 107 18.77 4.18 -2.77
C THR A 107 19.13 5.25 -1.74
N ASN A 108 18.50 6.44 -1.81
CA ASN A 108 18.75 7.54 -0.89
C ASN A 108 18.48 7.14 0.57
N LEU A 109 17.39 6.43 0.82
CA LEU A 109 17.03 5.95 2.16
C LEU A 109 17.97 4.87 2.68
N LEU A 110 18.41 3.95 1.83
CA LEU A 110 19.39 2.93 2.18
C LEU A 110 20.77 3.55 2.47
N GLU A 111 21.18 4.57 1.72
CA GLU A 111 22.40 5.34 1.99
C GLU A 111 22.32 6.15 3.29
N LEU A 112 21.14 6.70 3.63
CA LEU A 112 20.93 7.32 4.95
C LEU A 112 21.22 6.32 6.07
N LEU A 113 20.62 5.12 6.00
CA LEU A 113 20.81 4.08 7.01
C LEU A 113 22.26 3.57 7.04
N ARG A 114 22.89 3.41 5.87
CA ARG A 114 24.30 3.00 5.80
C ARG A 114 25.21 4.00 6.52
N LYS A 115 25.02 5.30 6.29
CA LYS A 115 25.80 6.36 6.96
C LYS A 115 25.57 6.36 8.48
N GLN A 116 24.33 6.19 8.94
CA GLN A 116 24.03 6.09 10.38
C GLN A 116 24.72 4.87 11.03
N THR A 117 24.77 3.73 10.31
CA THR A 117 25.43 2.52 10.79
C THR A 117 26.96 2.67 10.81
N ASP A 118 27.55 3.24 9.74
CA ASP A 118 29.01 3.46 9.65
C ASP A 118 29.52 4.42 10.73
N ASN A 119 28.70 5.41 11.10
CA ASN A 119 29.01 6.33 12.19
C ASN A 119 28.84 5.70 13.60
N GLY A 120 28.38 4.45 13.67
CA GLY A 120 28.13 3.75 14.93
C GLY A 120 26.93 4.27 15.72
N GLU A 121 26.06 5.06 15.09
CA GLU A 121 24.94 5.72 15.75
C GLU A 121 23.87 4.72 16.15
N LYS A 122 23.42 3.87 15.20
CA LYS A 122 22.47 2.79 15.50
C LYS A 122 22.18 1.85 14.32
N LYS A 123 21.58 0.71 14.67
CA LYS A 123 20.94 -0.18 13.69
C LYS A 123 19.49 0.25 13.46
N SER A 124 19.17 0.63 12.25
CA SER A 124 17.86 1.09 11.85
C SER A 124 17.27 0.14 10.84
N ARG A 125 15.94 0.02 10.82
CA ARG A 125 15.19 -0.85 9.90
C ARG A 125 14.49 -0.04 8.82
N ILE A 126 14.47 -0.58 7.58
CA ILE A 126 13.63 -0.05 6.50
C ILE A 126 12.64 -1.10 6.00
N VAL A 127 11.39 -0.70 5.84
CA VAL A 127 10.31 -1.47 5.21
C VAL A 127 10.05 -0.88 3.83
N ILE A 128 10.39 -1.63 2.79
CA ILE A 128 10.21 -1.23 1.38
C ILE A 128 8.84 -1.70 0.89
N PHE A 129 8.04 -0.77 0.36
CA PHE A 129 6.74 -1.10 -0.20
C PHE A 129 6.88 -1.56 -1.64
N SER A 130 6.67 -2.85 -1.84
CA SER A 130 6.59 -3.51 -3.12
C SER A 130 5.13 -3.81 -3.49
N SER A 131 4.89 -4.64 -4.49
CA SER A 131 3.56 -4.87 -5.05
C SER A 131 3.43 -6.28 -5.62
N VAL A 132 2.20 -6.78 -5.70
CA VAL A 132 1.84 -8.00 -6.45
C VAL A 132 2.34 -7.97 -7.90
N THR A 133 2.51 -6.78 -8.48
CA THR A 133 2.98 -6.63 -9.87
C THR A 133 4.38 -7.16 -10.12
N VAL A 134 5.20 -7.37 -9.08
CA VAL A 134 6.53 -7.97 -9.23
C VAL A 134 6.49 -9.42 -9.67
N TYR A 135 5.39 -10.15 -9.42
CA TYR A 135 5.22 -11.53 -9.84
C TYR A 135 4.95 -11.67 -11.35
N ASN A 136 4.17 -10.75 -11.91
CA ASN A 136 3.80 -10.71 -13.34
C ASN A 136 3.41 -12.10 -13.92
N ASN A 137 2.75 -12.94 -13.12
CA ASN A 137 2.36 -14.27 -13.55
C ASN A 137 1.06 -14.19 -14.36
N ILE A 138 1.15 -14.48 -15.65
CA ILE A 138 0.00 -14.66 -16.53
C ILE A 138 -0.31 -16.16 -16.58
N THR A 139 -1.52 -16.55 -16.20
CA THR A 139 -1.94 -17.94 -16.14
C THR A 139 -3.32 -18.12 -16.76
N ASP A 140 -3.64 -19.36 -17.13
CA ASP A 140 -4.96 -19.75 -17.64
C ASP A 140 -5.93 -20.13 -16.51
N LYS A 141 -5.46 -20.08 -15.25
CA LYS A 141 -6.21 -20.46 -14.05
C LYS A 141 -5.93 -19.46 -12.93
N ASP A 142 -6.85 -19.36 -11.97
CA ASP A 142 -6.59 -18.66 -10.72
C ASP A 142 -5.36 -19.28 -10.04
N LEU A 143 -4.45 -18.41 -9.62
CA LEU A 143 -3.16 -18.80 -9.04
C LEU A 143 -2.96 -18.12 -7.69
N SER A 144 -2.42 -18.86 -6.72
CA SER A 144 -1.87 -18.31 -5.47
C SER A 144 -0.34 -18.37 -5.54
N VAL A 145 0.34 -17.24 -5.24
CA VAL A 145 1.79 -17.13 -5.34
C VAL A 145 2.43 -16.86 -3.98
N GLN A 146 3.55 -17.53 -3.74
CA GLN A 146 4.38 -17.38 -2.55
C GLN A 146 5.57 -16.45 -2.83
N GLU A 147 6.22 -15.97 -1.77
CA GLU A 147 7.38 -15.07 -1.87
C GLU A 147 8.59 -15.71 -2.59
N THR A 148 8.66 -17.02 -2.59
CA THR A 148 9.71 -17.82 -3.25
C THR A 148 9.45 -18.09 -4.71
N ASP A 149 8.24 -17.83 -5.20
CA ASP A 149 7.90 -18.09 -6.59
C ASP A 149 8.65 -17.15 -7.52
N THR A 150 9.06 -17.71 -8.66
CA THR A 150 9.79 -16.93 -9.68
C THR A 150 8.86 -15.93 -10.34
N CYS A 151 9.37 -14.70 -10.42
CA CYS A 151 8.68 -13.64 -11.12
C CYS A 151 9.00 -13.73 -12.63
N GLN A 152 7.97 -13.66 -13.46
CA GLN A 152 8.15 -13.56 -14.92
C GLN A 152 8.54 -12.12 -15.29
N ALA A 153 9.38 -11.97 -16.31
CA ALA A 153 9.70 -10.65 -16.86
C ALA A 153 8.47 -10.08 -17.56
N ILE A 154 8.18 -8.80 -17.32
CA ILE A 154 7.16 -8.08 -18.06
C ILE A 154 7.76 -7.56 -19.38
N SER A 155 6.94 -7.48 -20.45
CA SER A 155 7.38 -6.78 -21.67
C SER A 155 7.70 -5.34 -21.35
N LEU A 156 8.84 -4.82 -21.84
CA LEU A 156 9.23 -3.42 -21.64
C LEU A 156 8.22 -2.43 -22.24
N ASP A 157 7.46 -2.86 -23.24
CA ASP A 157 6.41 -2.06 -23.89
C ASP A 157 5.04 -2.15 -23.19
N ALA A 158 4.93 -2.94 -22.11
CA ALA A 158 3.69 -3.01 -21.36
C ALA A 158 3.42 -1.69 -20.62
N SER A 159 2.16 -1.27 -20.61
CA SER A 159 1.74 0.03 -20.05
C SER A 159 2.06 0.24 -18.57
N ASN A 160 2.34 -0.84 -17.83
CA ASN A 160 2.71 -0.82 -16.41
C ASN A 160 4.16 -1.29 -16.15
N ALA A 161 4.98 -1.45 -17.20
CA ALA A 161 6.36 -1.93 -17.07
C ALA A 161 7.20 -1.04 -16.13
N CYS A 162 7.08 0.28 -16.26
CA CYS A 162 7.80 1.25 -15.41
C CYS A 162 7.50 1.03 -13.92
N TYR A 163 6.25 0.72 -13.57
CA TYR A 163 5.86 0.45 -12.18
C TYR A 163 6.36 -0.92 -11.70
N ALA A 164 6.06 -1.99 -12.44
CA ALA A 164 6.42 -3.34 -12.05
C ALA A 164 7.95 -3.52 -11.91
N GLU A 165 8.71 -3.08 -12.92
CA GLU A 165 10.17 -3.25 -12.93
C GLU A 165 10.87 -2.30 -11.95
N SER A 166 10.36 -1.09 -11.71
CA SER A 166 10.93 -0.22 -10.68
C SER A 166 10.70 -0.76 -9.28
N LYS A 167 9.55 -1.39 -9.01
CA LYS A 167 9.30 -2.10 -7.73
C LYS A 167 10.24 -3.32 -7.58
N ARG A 168 10.41 -4.13 -8.62
CA ARG A 168 11.39 -5.22 -8.60
C ARG A 168 12.81 -4.72 -8.35
N MET A 169 13.20 -3.62 -9.00
CA MET A 169 14.54 -3.05 -8.80
C MET A 169 14.71 -2.52 -7.37
N SER A 170 13.68 -1.92 -6.76
CA SER A 170 13.73 -1.53 -5.34
C SER A 170 14.00 -2.72 -4.43
N GLU A 171 13.40 -3.89 -4.70
CA GLU A 171 13.69 -5.12 -3.96
C GLU A 171 15.14 -5.58 -4.17
N VAL A 172 15.63 -5.58 -5.41
CA VAL A 172 17.01 -5.98 -5.75
C VAL A 172 18.02 -5.07 -5.05
N ILE A 173 17.83 -3.75 -5.09
CA ILE A 173 18.68 -2.77 -4.42
C ILE A 173 18.69 -3.03 -2.91
N SER A 174 17.52 -3.23 -2.30
CA SER A 174 17.40 -3.47 -0.86
C SER A 174 18.13 -4.74 -0.43
N LYS A 175 17.98 -5.84 -1.19
CA LYS A 175 18.71 -7.09 -0.95
C LYS A 175 20.22 -6.94 -1.15
N ALA A 176 20.65 -6.12 -2.12
CA ALA A 176 22.07 -5.84 -2.34
C ALA A 176 22.69 -5.07 -1.16
N TYR A 177 21.98 -4.04 -0.66
CA TYR A 177 22.43 -3.29 0.53
C TYR A 177 22.44 -4.16 1.78
N HIS A 178 21.43 -5.01 1.95
CA HIS A 178 21.42 -5.99 3.04
C HIS A 178 22.64 -6.92 2.97
N LYS A 179 22.91 -7.49 1.80
CA LYS A 179 24.02 -8.46 1.61
C LYS A 179 25.39 -7.81 1.78
N GLN A 180 25.56 -6.60 1.25
CA GLN A 180 26.89 -5.94 1.21
C GLN A 180 27.21 -5.18 2.50
N TYR A 181 26.22 -4.52 3.10
CA TYR A 181 26.41 -3.60 4.23
C TYR A 181 25.67 -4.02 5.50
N GLY A 182 24.93 -5.13 5.47
CA GLY A 182 24.16 -5.58 6.64
C GLY A 182 22.98 -4.71 7.00
N ILE A 183 22.51 -3.86 6.07
CA ILE A 183 21.34 -2.99 6.32
C ILE A 183 20.11 -3.85 6.60
N ASP A 184 19.39 -3.53 7.68
CA ASP A 184 18.17 -4.21 8.07
C ASP A 184 16.99 -3.76 7.21
N ALA A 185 16.85 -4.40 6.05
CA ALA A 185 15.80 -4.13 5.07
C ALA A 185 14.83 -5.29 4.97
N VAL A 186 13.53 -5.02 5.06
CA VAL A 186 12.45 -5.98 4.82
C VAL A 186 11.53 -5.45 3.73
N ILE A 187 10.90 -6.35 2.97
CA ILE A 187 10.13 -6.01 1.78
C ILE A 187 8.68 -6.44 2.00
N ALA A 188 7.74 -5.51 1.80
CA ALA A 188 6.30 -5.72 1.87
C ALA A 188 5.70 -5.73 0.46
N ARG A 189 5.26 -6.89 -0.03
CA ARG A 189 4.57 -7.07 -1.31
C ARG A 189 3.07 -7.00 -1.09
N PHE A 190 2.44 -5.92 -1.49
CA PHE A 190 1.01 -5.72 -1.31
C PHE A 190 0.19 -6.33 -2.43
N SER A 191 -0.93 -6.96 -2.06
CA SER A 191 -2.08 -7.15 -2.95
C SER A 191 -2.81 -5.81 -3.18
N THR A 192 -4.03 -5.82 -3.70
CA THR A 192 -4.81 -4.59 -3.91
C THR A 192 -5.32 -4.05 -2.58
N VAL A 193 -4.72 -2.98 -2.07
CA VAL A 193 -5.16 -2.34 -0.82
C VAL A 193 -6.32 -1.39 -1.10
N TYR A 194 -7.39 -1.48 -0.31
CA TYR A 194 -8.54 -0.58 -0.35
C TYR A 194 -8.92 -0.08 1.05
N GLY A 195 -9.67 1.01 1.12
CA GLY A 195 -10.12 1.61 2.37
C GLY A 195 -10.16 3.12 2.28
N PHE A 196 -10.53 3.78 3.36
CA PHE A 196 -10.65 5.22 3.40
C PHE A 196 -9.29 5.91 3.46
N THR A 197 -9.19 7.04 2.77
CA THR A 197 -8.08 8.00 2.89
C THR A 197 -8.61 9.43 2.75
N LYS A 198 -7.93 10.38 3.34
CA LYS A 198 -8.33 11.79 3.28
C LYS A 198 -8.22 12.37 1.86
N ASN A 199 -7.23 11.94 1.10
CA ASN A 199 -7.07 12.25 -0.32
C ASN A 199 -7.66 11.11 -1.16
N ILE A 200 -8.97 11.12 -1.36
CA ILE A 200 -9.68 10.10 -2.12
C ILE A 200 -9.12 10.04 -3.55
N PRO A 201 -8.50 8.91 -3.97
CA PRO A 201 -7.97 8.78 -5.32
C PRO A 201 -9.09 8.59 -6.34
N ASN A 202 -8.87 9.06 -7.56
CA ASN A 202 -9.79 8.84 -8.68
C ASN A 202 -9.62 7.40 -9.21
N THR A 203 -10.25 6.43 -8.52
CA THR A 203 -10.26 5.01 -8.89
C THR A 203 -11.69 4.50 -9.01
N ALA A 204 -11.87 3.41 -9.78
CA ALA A 204 -13.18 2.78 -9.95
C ALA A 204 -13.84 2.43 -8.61
N PHE A 205 -13.08 2.00 -7.62
CA PHE A 205 -13.59 1.65 -6.29
C PHE A 205 -14.33 2.84 -5.64
N PHE A 206 -13.70 4.02 -5.61
CA PHE A 206 -14.32 5.22 -5.04
C PHE A 206 -15.42 5.79 -5.93
N GLU A 207 -15.29 5.68 -7.25
CA GLU A 207 -16.36 6.05 -8.18
C GLU A 207 -17.63 5.23 -7.92
N PHE A 208 -17.51 3.92 -7.71
CA PHE A 208 -18.63 3.04 -7.40
C PHE A 208 -19.29 3.42 -6.06
N ILE A 209 -18.50 3.70 -5.03
CA ILE A 209 -19.00 4.15 -3.73
C ILE A 209 -19.79 5.46 -3.90
N ASN A 210 -19.23 6.45 -4.59
CA ASN A 210 -19.88 7.74 -4.80
C ASN A 210 -21.20 7.58 -5.58
N LYS A 211 -21.24 6.75 -6.63
CA LYS A 211 -22.45 6.42 -7.38
C LYS A 211 -23.50 5.76 -6.50
N ALA A 212 -23.11 4.76 -5.72
CA ALA A 212 -24.01 4.05 -4.83
C ALA A 212 -24.63 4.97 -3.76
N ILE A 213 -23.83 5.84 -3.14
CA ILE A 213 -24.28 6.83 -2.16
C ILE A 213 -25.27 7.83 -2.80
N ALA A 214 -24.96 8.30 -4.02
CA ALA A 214 -25.81 9.21 -4.77
C ALA A 214 -27.08 8.59 -5.35
N GLY A 215 -27.23 7.26 -5.29
CA GLY A 215 -28.37 6.54 -5.88
C GLY A 215 -28.29 6.37 -7.39
N ASN A 216 -27.11 6.47 -7.97
CA ASN A 216 -26.85 6.31 -9.40
C ASN A 216 -26.36 4.88 -9.72
N ASN A 217 -26.82 4.31 -10.84
CA ASN A 217 -26.38 3.00 -11.29
C ASN A 217 -24.87 2.94 -11.57
N ILE A 218 -24.25 1.80 -11.27
CA ILE A 218 -22.83 1.53 -11.52
C ILE A 218 -22.71 0.86 -12.89
N ILE A 219 -22.08 1.52 -13.85
CA ILE A 219 -21.88 0.99 -15.20
C ILE A 219 -20.43 0.51 -15.31
N LEU A 220 -20.25 -0.77 -15.60
CA LEU A 220 -18.96 -1.39 -15.79
C LEU A 220 -18.60 -1.43 -17.27
N ASN A 221 -17.62 -0.58 -17.65
CA ASN A 221 -17.09 -0.52 -19.00
C ASN A 221 -15.88 -1.45 -19.10
N GLY A 222 -16.05 -2.64 -19.64
CA GLY A 222 -14.96 -3.59 -19.81
C GLY A 222 -15.44 -5.02 -19.90
N ALA A 223 -14.51 -5.93 -20.13
CA ALA A 223 -14.80 -7.31 -20.43
C ALA A 223 -13.93 -8.26 -19.60
N GLY A 224 -14.54 -9.32 -19.04
CA GLY A 224 -13.82 -10.42 -18.41
C GLY A 224 -12.91 -9.95 -17.26
N PHE A 225 -13.45 -9.22 -16.30
CA PHE A 225 -12.70 -8.72 -15.17
C PHE A 225 -12.02 -9.87 -14.40
N PRO A 226 -10.67 -9.84 -14.25
CA PRO A 226 -9.99 -10.83 -13.45
C PRO A 226 -10.33 -10.63 -11.96
N ARG A 227 -10.34 -11.72 -11.21
CA ARG A 227 -10.33 -11.63 -9.76
C ARG A 227 -8.99 -11.08 -9.28
N ARG A 228 -9.04 -10.33 -8.20
CA ARG A 228 -7.87 -9.77 -7.53
C ARG A 228 -7.95 -10.06 -6.05
N ASP A 229 -6.81 -10.27 -5.46
CA ASP A 229 -6.67 -10.31 -4.02
C ASP A 229 -6.72 -8.87 -3.50
N ASN A 230 -7.71 -8.60 -2.65
CA ASN A 230 -7.93 -7.29 -2.06
C ASN A 230 -7.71 -7.39 -0.55
N ILE A 231 -7.14 -6.37 0.05
CA ILE A 231 -6.93 -6.30 1.49
C ILE A 231 -7.38 -4.95 2.04
N TYR A 232 -8.13 -4.98 3.14
CA TYR A 232 -8.56 -3.75 3.80
C TYR A 232 -7.38 -3.02 4.43
N ILE A 233 -7.42 -1.70 4.40
CA ILE A 233 -6.31 -0.84 4.84
C ILE A 233 -5.83 -1.12 6.27
N ASN A 234 -6.72 -1.44 7.20
CA ASN A 234 -6.33 -1.73 8.57
C ASN A 234 -5.50 -3.01 8.66
N ASP A 235 -5.93 -4.09 7.99
CA ASP A 235 -5.18 -5.34 7.94
C ASP A 235 -3.83 -5.15 7.25
N ALA A 236 -3.78 -4.33 6.19
CA ALA A 236 -2.54 -4.00 5.51
C ALA A 236 -1.56 -3.23 6.40
N VAL A 237 -2.06 -2.27 7.19
CA VAL A 237 -1.24 -1.52 8.16
C VAL A 237 -0.77 -2.42 9.30
N ASP A 238 -1.64 -3.29 9.83
CA ASP A 238 -1.26 -4.26 10.87
C ASP A 238 -0.20 -5.24 10.35
N GLY A 239 -0.29 -5.66 9.08
CA GLY A 239 0.73 -6.45 8.40
C GLY A 239 2.07 -5.72 8.30
N LEU A 240 2.08 -4.43 7.96
CA LEU A 240 3.31 -3.63 7.96
C LEU A 240 3.97 -3.56 9.33
N LEU A 241 3.17 -3.36 10.39
CA LEU A 241 3.68 -3.29 11.74
C LEU A 241 4.23 -4.65 12.20
N ALA A 242 3.57 -5.76 11.85
CA ALA A 242 4.08 -7.11 12.12
C ALA A 242 5.42 -7.36 11.42
N ILE A 243 5.56 -6.96 10.15
CA ILE A 243 6.83 -7.06 9.40
C ILE A 243 7.90 -6.17 10.01
N ALA A 244 7.56 -4.94 10.41
CA ALA A 244 8.51 -4.04 11.05
C ALA A 244 9.02 -4.59 12.39
N CYS A 245 8.17 -5.26 13.18
CA CYS A 245 8.55 -5.84 14.45
C CYS A 245 9.32 -7.15 14.30
N ASN A 246 8.77 -8.09 13.53
CA ASN A 246 9.14 -9.52 13.57
C ASN A 246 9.71 -10.02 12.25
N GLY A 247 9.70 -9.23 11.17
CA GLY A 247 10.20 -9.62 9.86
C GLY A 247 11.71 -9.88 9.90
N GLN A 248 12.13 -10.95 9.24
CA GLN A 248 13.55 -11.28 9.08
C GLN A 248 14.18 -10.33 8.05
N SER A 249 15.33 -9.77 8.39
CA SER A 249 16.09 -8.89 7.50
C SER A 249 16.48 -9.58 6.19
N GLY A 250 16.36 -8.88 5.07
CA GLY A 250 16.60 -9.40 3.73
C GLY A 250 15.42 -10.15 3.12
N GLU A 251 14.35 -10.42 3.88
CA GLU A 251 13.21 -11.21 3.43
C GLU A 251 12.06 -10.35 2.86
N SER A 252 11.27 -10.97 1.99
CA SER A 252 10.04 -10.41 1.44
C SER A 252 8.82 -11.07 2.09
N TYR A 253 7.73 -10.33 2.25
CA TYR A 253 6.48 -10.80 2.84
C TYR A 253 5.29 -10.32 2.00
N ASN A 254 4.38 -11.22 1.67
CA ASN A 254 3.12 -10.89 1.05
C ASN A 254 2.16 -10.32 2.10
N ILE A 255 1.67 -9.12 1.88
CA ILE A 255 0.59 -8.50 2.65
C ILE A 255 -0.67 -8.59 1.81
N SER A 256 -1.50 -9.58 2.11
CA SER A 256 -2.65 -9.95 1.29
C SER A 256 -3.72 -10.64 2.10
N SER A 257 -4.92 -10.76 1.54
CA SER A 257 -5.97 -11.57 2.15
C SER A 257 -5.75 -13.06 1.98
N GLY A 258 -4.87 -13.50 1.10
CA GLY A 258 -4.76 -14.91 0.71
C GLY A 258 -6.01 -15.44 0.01
N GLY A 259 -6.89 -14.55 -0.42
CA GLY A 259 -8.20 -14.90 -0.98
C GLY A 259 -9.27 -15.24 0.06
N GLU A 260 -8.98 -15.05 1.34
CA GLU A 260 -9.89 -15.37 2.45
C GLU A 260 -10.97 -14.29 2.64
N LEU A 261 -12.03 -14.62 3.38
CA LEU A 261 -13.11 -13.73 3.81
C LEU A 261 -13.79 -12.96 2.65
N GLY A 262 -13.86 -13.57 1.46
CA GLY A 262 -14.49 -12.96 0.27
C GLY A 262 -13.62 -11.89 -0.42
N ASN A 263 -12.36 -11.72 0.00
CA ASN A 263 -11.47 -10.69 -0.52
C ASN A 263 -10.84 -11.02 -1.89
N PHE A 264 -10.97 -12.24 -2.40
CA PHE A 264 -10.59 -12.59 -3.78
C PHE A 264 -11.79 -12.37 -4.70
N ALA A 265 -11.89 -11.17 -5.24
CA ALA A 265 -13.08 -10.71 -5.95
C ALA A 265 -12.75 -9.97 -7.25
N ALA A 266 -13.63 -10.06 -8.23
CA ALA A 266 -13.58 -9.30 -9.47
C ALA A 266 -14.27 -7.93 -9.29
N VAL A 267 -14.06 -7.03 -10.24
CA VAL A 267 -14.60 -5.65 -10.18
C VAL A 267 -16.12 -5.62 -10.11
N ASP A 268 -16.81 -6.54 -10.82
CA ASP A 268 -18.26 -6.67 -10.80
C ASP A 268 -18.78 -7.21 -9.44
N GLU A 269 -18.07 -8.16 -8.84
CA GLU A 269 -18.39 -8.65 -7.49
C GLU A 269 -18.22 -7.52 -6.45
N ILE A 270 -17.15 -6.75 -6.52
CA ILE A 270 -16.92 -5.60 -5.63
C ILE A 270 -18.01 -4.54 -5.81
N ALA A 271 -18.39 -4.23 -7.06
CA ALA A 271 -19.43 -3.26 -7.36
C ALA A 271 -20.79 -3.66 -6.76
N ASN A 272 -21.15 -4.94 -6.82
CA ASN A 272 -22.37 -5.47 -6.20
C ASN A 272 -22.32 -5.35 -4.67
N VAL A 273 -21.20 -5.73 -4.03
CA VAL A 273 -21.05 -5.60 -2.58
C VAL A 273 -21.14 -4.11 -2.15
N ILE A 274 -20.59 -3.18 -2.95
CA ILE A 274 -20.71 -1.73 -2.69
C ILE A 274 -22.17 -1.28 -2.79
N ALA A 275 -22.90 -1.69 -3.86
CA ALA A 275 -24.30 -1.32 -4.07
C ALA A 275 -25.21 -1.81 -2.93
N GLU A 276 -25.05 -3.09 -2.53
CA GLU A 276 -25.79 -3.68 -1.42
C GLU A 276 -25.46 -3.02 -0.08
N THR A 277 -24.16 -2.82 0.21
CA THR A 277 -23.73 -2.23 1.48
C THR A 277 -24.18 -0.77 1.61
N ALA A 278 -24.09 0.02 0.53
CA ALA A 278 -24.60 1.39 0.54
C ALA A 278 -26.12 1.43 0.74
N SER A 279 -26.86 0.51 0.13
CA SER A 279 -28.31 0.34 0.33
C SER A 279 -28.65 0.05 1.79
N GLU A 280 -27.95 -0.91 2.42
CA GLU A 280 -28.15 -1.25 3.83
C GLU A 280 -27.88 -0.03 4.76
N LEU A 281 -26.80 0.72 4.51
CA LEU A 281 -26.42 1.87 5.34
C LEU A 281 -27.34 3.07 5.18
N LEU A 282 -27.88 3.29 3.98
CA LEU A 282 -28.70 4.45 3.67
C LEU A 282 -30.20 4.18 3.80
N GLY A 283 -30.61 2.93 4.02
CA GLY A 283 -32.02 2.52 4.04
C GLY A 283 -32.74 2.74 2.69
N LYS A 284 -32.02 2.62 1.57
CA LYS A 284 -32.51 2.81 0.20
C LYS A 284 -32.46 1.49 -0.56
N LYS A 285 -33.15 1.42 -1.71
CA LYS A 285 -32.96 0.29 -2.62
C LYS A 285 -31.54 0.30 -3.20
N PRO A 286 -30.91 -0.89 -3.40
CA PRO A 286 -29.59 -0.94 -4.04
C PRO A 286 -29.67 -0.41 -5.47
N VAL A 287 -28.63 0.29 -5.89
CA VAL A 287 -28.45 0.70 -7.28
C VAL A 287 -28.13 -0.50 -8.14
N GLU A 288 -28.46 -0.43 -9.42
CA GLU A 288 -28.15 -1.52 -10.35
C GLU A 288 -26.67 -1.46 -10.75
N VAL A 289 -26.05 -2.64 -10.83
CA VAL A 289 -24.72 -2.83 -11.41
C VAL A 289 -24.90 -3.41 -12.82
N VAL A 290 -24.65 -2.57 -13.80
CA VAL A 290 -24.83 -2.92 -15.23
C VAL A 290 -23.47 -3.27 -15.84
N THR A 291 -23.33 -4.48 -16.37
CA THR A 291 -22.17 -4.90 -17.15
C THR A 291 -22.54 -5.04 -18.62
N ASN A 292 -21.75 -4.43 -19.48
CA ASN A 292 -21.94 -4.51 -20.93
C ASN A 292 -21.09 -5.64 -21.58
N SER A 293 -20.53 -6.53 -20.75
CA SER A 293 -19.61 -7.56 -21.25
C SER A 293 -20.19 -8.96 -21.09
N GLU A 294 -20.22 -9.71 -22.19
CA GLU A 294 -20.51 -11.15 -22.24
C GLU A 294 -19.24 -12.01 -22.22
N LEU A 295 -18.05 -11.40 -22.11
CA LEU A 295 -16.79 -12.13 -22.16
C LEU A 295 -16.56 -12.94 -20.88
N PRO A 296 -15.97 -14.14 -21.00
CA PRO A 296 -15.65 -14.95 -19.84
C PRO A 296 -14.67 -14.23 -18.91
N ARG A 297 -14.81 -14.47 -17.62
CA ARG A 297 -13.94 -13.91 -16.58
C ARG A 297 -12.50 -14.38 -16.78
N LYS A 298 -11.55 -13.46 -16.70
CA LYS A 298 -10.12 -13.79 -16.77
C LYS A 298 -9.63 -14.35 -15.44
N PRO A 299 -8.64 -15.27 -15.46
CA PRO A 299 -7.99 -15.75 -14.26
C PRO A 299 -7.43 -14.62 -13.40
N GLY A 300 -7.40 -14.85 -12.10
CA GLY A 300 -6.90 -13.91 -11.10
C GLY A 300 -5.65 -14.41 -10.40
N LEU A 301 -4.98 -13.48 -9.70
CA LEU A 301 -3.82 -13.76 -8.88
C LEU A 301 -4.11 -13.40 -7.43
N SER A 302 -3.95 -14.35 -6.50
CA SER A 302 -3.88 -14.12 -5.06
C SER A 302 -2.45 -14.28 -4.56
N LEU A 303 -2.13 -13.66 -3.43
CA LEU A 303 -0.85 -13.83 -2.77
C LEU A 303 -1.03 -14.72 -1.54
N ASP A 304 -0.21 -15.76 -1.42
CA ASP A 304 -0.16 -16.58 -0.21
C ASP A 304 0.32 -15.74 0.98
N ASN A 305 -0.43 -15.76 2.07
CA ASN A 305 -0.17 -14.98 3.28
C ASN A 305 0.36 -15.83 4.46
N THR A 306 0.73 -17.08 4.21
CA THR A 306 1.20 -18.00 5.24
C THR A 306 2.45 -17.47 5.95
N LYS A 307 3.37 -16.87 5.20
CA LYS A 307 4.62 -16.35 5.75
C LYS A 307 4.39 -15.18 6.71
N ILE A 308 3.53 -14.22 6.38
CA ILE A 308 3.24 -13.10 7.28
C ILE A 308 2.42 -13.56 8.50
N LYS A 309 1.54 -14.54 8.35
CA LYS A 309 0.82 -15.17 9.47
C LYS A 309 1.78 -15.77 10.51
N SER A 310 2.91 -16.32 10.07
CA SER A 310 3.94 -16.84 10.99
C SER A 310 4.58 -15.76 11.88
N LEU A 311 4.43 -14.47 11.54
CA LEU A 311 4.85 -13.34 12.36
C LEU A 311 3.83 -12.92 13.42
N GLY A 312 2.71 -13.64 13.55
CA GLY A 312 1.61 -13.34 14.47
C GLY A 312 0.56 -12.37 13.91
N TRP A 313 0.58 -12.09 12.61
CA TRP A 313 -0.47 -11.34 11.94
C TRP A 313 -1.64 -12.27 11.54
N SER A 314 -2.86 -11.75 11.55
CA SER A 314 -4.07 -12.41 11.05
C SER A 314 -4.90 -11.44 10.20
N LEU A 315 -5.62 -11.99 9.21
CA LEU A 315 -6.63 -11.25 8.46
C LEU A 315 -7.90 -11.16 9.30
N GLU A 316 -8.38 -9.97 9.57
CA GLU A 316 -9.55 -9.74 10.42
C GLU A 316 -10.78 -9.26 9.62
N THR A 317 -10.59 -8.58 8.48
CA THR A 317 -11.64 -7.83 7.81
C THR A 317 -12.11 -8.54 6.54
N SER A 318 -13.41 -8.86 6.48
CA SER A 318 -14.05 -9.34 5.26
C SER A 318 -14.23 -8.21 4.23
N MET A 319 -14.40 -8.56 2.95
CA MET A 319 -14.68 -7.59 1.88
C MET A 319 -15.88 -6.71 2.23
N LYS A 320 -16.99 -7.31 2.66
CA LYS A 320 -18.23 -6.57 3.00
C LYS A 320 -17.98 -5.59 4.16
N GLU A 321 -17.27 -6.03 5.20
CA GLU A 321 -16.99 -5.19 6.36
C GLU A 321 -16.04 -4.04 6.03
N GLY A 322 -14.97 -4.28 5.27
CA GLY A 322 -14.05 -3.25 4.82
C GLY A 322 -14.73 -2.20 3.94
N ILE A 323 -15.61 -2.63 3.02
CA ILE A 323 -16.43 -1.71 2.22
C ILE A 323 -17.38 -0.91 3.11
N LYS A 324 -18.07 -1.55 4.06
CA LYS A 324 -18.96 -0.88 5.01
C LYS A 324 -18.24 0.19 5.81
N ASN A 325 -17.08 -0.12 6.34
CA ASN A 325 -16.24 0.81 7.10
C ASN A 325 -15.79 1.99 6.22
N THR A 326 -15.41 1.72 4.97
CA THR A 326 -15.01 2.77 4.02
C THR A 326 -16.16 3.71 3.69
N ILE A 327 -17.35 3.17 3.40
CA ILE A 327 -18.56 3.97 3.09
C ILE A 327 -18.95 4.83 4.29
N ASN A 328 -18.97 4.27 5.51
CA ASN A 328 -19.27 5.01 6.73
C ASN A 328 -18.31 6.19 6.94
N GLN A 329 -17.01 5.98 6.73
CA GLN A 329 -16.02 7.06 6.87
C GLN A 329 -16.20 8.16 5.82
N ILE A 330 -16.64 7.81 4.60
CA ILE A 330 -16.97 8.79 3.55
C ILE A 330 -18.23 9.59 3.93
N ILE A 331 -19.31 8.91 4.33
CA ILE A 331 -20.58 9.55 4.70
C ILE A 331 -20.41 10.50 5.90
N ASN A 332 -19.67 10.08 6.93
CA ASN A 332 -19.43 10.90 8.13
C ASN A 332 -18.56 12.14 7.86
N ARG A 333 -17.98 12.26 6.67
CA ARG A 333 -17.18 13.41 6.26
C ARG A 333 -17.96 14.40 5.36
N LEU A 334 -19.07 13.95 4.78
CA LEU A 334 -20.00 14.79 3.99
C LEU A 334 -20.88 15.64 4.89
#